data_4f16f8c9169c256a535f6b466c065b0d
#
_entry.id   4f16f8c9169c256a535f6b466c065b0d
#
_cell.length_a   1.000
_cell.length_b   1.000
_cell.length_c   1.000
_cell.angle_alpha   90.00
_cell.angle_beta   90.00
_cell.angle_gamma   90.00
#
_symmetry.space_group_name_H-M   'P 1'
#
loop_
_entity.id
_entity.type
_entity.pdbx_description
1 polymer ?
#
loop_
_entity_poly.entity_id
_entity_poly.type
_entity_poly.pdbx_seq_one_letter_code
_entity_poly.pdbx_strand_id
1 'polypeptide(L)' 'MDLEDLPEMLRVEEAAQVLRISRSRAYEEVAVYQRTSGAAGLPSIRIGRSLRVPKHALIAWVNEKLGGSQAA' A
#
# COMPACT_ATOMS: atom_id res chain seq x y z
N MET A 1 3.79 7.99 -14.76
CA MET A 1 2.59 7.13 -14.63
C MET A 1 1.60 7.77 -13.68
N ASP A 2 0.35 7.83 -14.10
CA ASP A 2 -0.71 8.36 -13.26
C ASP A 2 -1.21 7.25 -12.35
N LEU A 3 -1.32 7.53 -11.06
CA LEU A 3 -1.78 6.53 -10.10
C LEU A 3 -3.17 6.00 -10.46
N GLU A 4 -4.00 6.86 -11.04
CA GLU A 4 -5.36 6.43 -11.41
C GLU A 4 -5.37 5.38 -12.53
N ASP A 5 -4.27 5.24 -13.24
CA ASP A 5 -4.19 4.25 -14.31
C ASP A 5 -3.76 2.87 -13.82
N LEU A 6 -3.50 2.74 -12.53
CA LEU A 6 -3.13 1.44 -11.97
C LEU A 6 -4.31 0.49 -11.91
N PRO A 7 -4.06 -0.81 -11.90
CA PRO A 7 -5.13 -1.79 -11.67
C PRO A 7 -5.80 -1.55 -10.33
N GLU A 8 -7.05 -1.94 -10.24
CA GLU A 8 -7.81 -1.76 -9.00
C GLU A 8 -7.18 -2.50 -7.82
N MET A 9 -6.64 -3.68 -8.07
CA MET A 9 -5.99 -4.48 -7.04
C MET A 9 -4.58 -4.80 -7.49
N LEU A 10 -3.62 -4.39 -6.69
CA LEU A 10 -2.21 -4.58 -7.00
C LEU A 10 -1.65 -5.74 -6.21
N ARG A 11 -0.71 -6.44 -6.80
CA ARG A 11 0.10 -7.37 -6.04
C ARG A 11 1.09 -6.56 -5.21
N VAL A 12 1.61 -7.15 -4.14
CA VAL A 12 2.56 -6.44 -3.29
C VAL A 12 3.78 -6.00 -4.09
N GLU A 13 4.24 -6.86 -5.01
CA GLU A 13 5.38 -6.53 -5.86
C GLU A 13 5.09 -5.33 -6.75
N GLU A 14 3.87 -5.25 -7.25
CA GLU A 14 3.48 -4.12 -8.09
C GLU A 14 3.43 -2.84 -7.29
N ALA A 15 2.90 -2.91 -6.07
CA ALA A 15 2.88 -1.75 -5.20
C ALA A 15 4.30 -1.28 -4.87
N ALA A 16 5.20 -2.24 -4.66
CA ALA A 16 6.60 -1.91 -4.41
C ALA A 16 7.20 -1.13 -5.57
N GLN A 17 6.88 -1.54 -6.80
CA GLN A 17 7.38 -0.84 -7.98
C GLN A 17 6.83 0.57 -8.06
N VAL A 18 5.55 0.74 -7.77
CA VAL A 18 4.92 2.06 -7.78
C VAL A 18 5.60 2.97 -6.77
N LEU A 19 5.86 2.44 -5.58
CA LEU A 19 6.45 3.21 -4.49
C LEU A 19 7.97 3.32 -4.61
N ARG A 20 8.57 2.58 -5.54
CA ARG A 20 10.01 2.56 -5.77
C ARG A 20 10.77 2.11 -4.52
N ILE A 21 10.24 1.13 -3.85
CA ILE A 21 10.89 0.51 -2.70
C ILE A 21 11.16 -0.95 -3.03
N SER A 22 11.99 -1.59 -2.22
CA SER A 22 12.32 -2.98 -2.45
C SER A 22 11.10 -3.87 -2.15
N ARG A 23 11.09 -5.03 -2.78
CA ARG A 23 10.05 -6.02 -2.55
C ARG A 23 10.01 -6.40 -1.07
N SER A 24 11.18 -6.62 -0.47
CA SER A 24 11.26 -6.98 0.94
C SER A 24 10.66 -5.91 1.83
N ARG A 25 10.94 -4.66 1.52
CA ARG A 25 10.39 -3.56 2.30
C ARG A 25 8.87 -3.50 2.19
N ALA A 26 8.35 -3.73 0.98
CA ALA A 26 6.92 -3.71 0.78
C ALA A 26 6.23 -4.81 1.58
N TYR A 27 6.82 -6.02 1.58
CA TYR A 27 6.26 -7.11 2.36
C TYR A 27 6.33 -6.84 3.85
N GLU A 28 7.39 -6.17 4.31
CA GLU A 28 7.49 -5.78 5.72
C GLU A 28 6.35 -4.83 6.09
N GLU A 29 6.08 -3.86 5.23
CA GLU A 29 5.02 -2.89 5.49
C GLU A 29 3.64 -3.54 5.49
N VAL A 30 3.44 -4.49 4.58
CA VAL A 30 2.19 -5.25 4.55
C VAL A 30 2.04 -6.06 5.84
N ALA A 31 3.13 -6.68 6.30
CA ALA A 31 3.08 -7.46 7.53
C ALA A 31 2.72 -6.58 8.73
N VAL A 32 3.25 -5.37 8.77
CA VAL A 32 2.91 -4.42 9.83
C VAL A 32 1.42 -4.10 9.79
N TYR A 33 0.89 -3.86 8.61
CA TYR A 33 -0.53 -3.54 8.46
C TYR A 33 -1.39 -4.69 8.98
N GLN A 34 -1.06 -5.92 8.58
CA GLN A 34 -1.83 -7.08 9.01
C GLN A 34 -1.71 -7.29 10.52
N ARG A 35 -0.51 -7.12 11.06
CA ARG A 35 -0.26 -7.35 12.48
C ARG A 35 -0.95 -6.32 13.37
N THR A 36 -1.04 -5.08 12.88
CA THR A 36 -1.62 -3.99 13.67
C THR A 36 -3.08 -3.76 13.37
N SER A 37 -3.69 -4.64 12.61
CA SER A 37 -5.10 -4.51 12.22
C SER A 37 -5.39 -3.16 11.58
N GLY A 38 -4.45 -2.71 10.76
CA GLY A 38 -4.64 -1.49 10.00
C GLY A 38 -4.14 -0.22 10.65
N ALA A 39 -3.55 -0.30 11.84
CA ALA A 39 -3.10 0.91 12.52
C ALA A 39 -1.84 1.49 11.87
N ALA A 40 -1.04 0.68 11.23
CA ALA A 40 0.19 1.13 10.58
C ALA A 40 0.51 0.23 9.40
N GLY A 41 1.48 0.63 8.59
CA GLY A 41 1.94 -0.18 7.47
C GLY A 41 1.18 0.10 6.19
N LEU A 42 1.50 -0.66 5.17
CA LEU A 42 0.91 -0.50 3.84
C LEU A 42 -0.44 -1.21 3.78
N PRO A 43 -1.52 -0.48 3.46
CA PRO A 43 -2.86 -1.08 3.41
C PRO A 43 -2.92 -2.24 2.43
N SER A 44 -3.47 -3.34 2.89
CA SER A 44 -3.56 -4.54 2.07
C SER A 44 -4.70 -5.41 2.58
N ILE A 45 -5.17 -6.30 1.71
CA ILE A 45 -6.19 -7.27 2.10
C ILE A 45 -5.69 -8.65 1.76
N ARG A 46 -6.12 -9.62 2.56
CA ARG A 46 -5.78 -11.01 2.33
C ARG A 46 -6.99 -11.72 1.75
N ILE A 47 -6.80 -12.35 0.62
CA ILE A 47 -7.85 -13.13 -0.02
C ILE A 47 -7.30 -14.54 -0.13
N GLY A 48 -7.73 -15.42 0.76
CA GLY A 48 -7.14 -16.75 0.85
C GLY A 48 -5.67 -16.62 1.21
N ARG A 49 -4.80 -17.07 0.33
CA ARG A 49 -3.35 -16.97 0.53
C ARG A 49 -2.76 -15.77 -0.16
N SER A 50 -3.57 -15.03 -0.89
CA SER A 50 -3.07 -13.91 -1.68
C SER A 50 -3.20 -12.62 -0.92
N LEU A 51 -2.21 -11.77 -1.08
CA LEU A 51 -2.25 -10.42 -0.53
C LEU A 51 -2.38 -9.45 -1.69
N ARG A 52 -3.26 -8.47 -1.54
CA ARG A 52 -3.45 -7.45 -2.57
C ARG A 52 -3.50 -6.08 -1.94
N VAL A 53 -3.02 -5.10 -2.67
CA VAL A 53 -3.02 -3.71 -2.24
C VAL A 53 -4.05 -2.98 -3.10
N PRO A 54 -5.19 -2.59 -2.53
CA PRO A 54 -6.19 -1.87 -3.31
C PRO A 54 -5.65 -0.52 -3.76
N LYS A 55 -5.89 -0.18 -5.02
CA LYS A 55 -5.39 1.07 -5.59
C LYS A 55 -5.81 2.28 -4.77
N HIS A 56 -7.08 2.34 -4.42
CA HIS A 56 -7.58 3.49 -3.67
C HIS A 56 -6.93 3.61 -2.30
N ALA A 57 -6.68 2.48 -1.66
CA ALA A 57 -6.01 2.48 -0.36
C ALA A 57 -4.55 2.93 -0.50
N LEU A 58 -3.89 2.50 -1.58
CA LEU A 58 -2.52 2.91 -1.84
C LEU A 58 -2.43 4.42 -2.06
N ILE A 59 -3.35 4.96 -2.86
CA ILE A 59 -3.37 6.38 -3.14
C ILE A 59 -3.60 7.18 -1.86
N ALA A 60 -4.56 6.74 -1.05
CA ALA A 60 -4.86 7.42 0.21
C ALA A 60 -3.66 7.38 1.15
N TRP A 61 -2.98 6.24 1.20
CA TRP A 61 -1.82 6.06 2.06
C TRP A 61 -0.68 6.99 1.63
N VAL A 62 -0.44 7.10 0.32
CA VAL A 62 0.59 7.99 -0.19
C VAL A 62 0.25 9.44 0.12
N ASN A 63 -1.00 9.83 -0.07
CA ASN A 63 -1.43 11.18 0.21
C ASN A 63 -1.28 11.53 1.69
N GLU A 64 -1.58 10.58 2.55
CA GLU A 64 -1.41 10.78 3.98
C GLU A 64 0.06 11.01 4.34
N LYS A 65 0.95 10.21 3.73
CA LYS A 65 2.38 10.38 3.99
C LYS A 65 2.90 11.71 3.48
N LEU A 66 2.34 12.18 2.37
CA LEU A 66 2.81 13.41 1.78
C LEU A 66 2.29 14.63 2.50
N GLY A 67 1.00 14.68 2.67
CA GLY A 67 0.46 15.95 3.01
C GLY A 67 -0.61 15.95 4.02
N GLY A 68 -1.17 14.80 4.24
CA GLY A 68 -2.26 14.74 5.19
C GLY A 68 -1.86 15.32 6.51
N SER A 69 -0.65 15.04 6.89
CA SER A 69 -0.19 15.48 8.19
C SER A 69 -0.02 16.95 8.26
N GLN A 70 0.15 17.62 7.14
CA GLN A 70 0.28 19.00 7.20
C GLN A 70 -0.85 19.67 6.73
N ALA A 71 -1.86 19.02 6.46
CA ALA A 71 -3.08 19.64 6.17
C ALA A 71 -3.37 20.62 7.24
N ALA A 72 -2.59 20.61 8.11
CA ALA A 72 -2.70 21.64 9.12
C ALA A 72 -2.44 22.97 8.53
#